data_ef68b692fc7ac95d006667884f6be792
#
_entry.id   ef68b692fc7ac95d006667884f6be792
#
_cell.length_a   1.000
_cell.length_b   1.000
_cell.length_c   1.000
_cell.angle_alpha   90.00
_cell.angle_beta   90.00
_cell.angle_gamma   90.00
#
_symmetry.space_group_name_H-M   'P 1'
#
loop_
_entity.id
_entity.type
_entity.pdbx_description
1 polymer ?
#
loop_
_entity_poly.entity_id
_entity_poly.type
_entity_poly.pdbx_seq_one_letter_code
_entity_poly.pdbx_strand_id
1 'polypeptide(L)'
;YQYAETFTGAYRQGNQRQSLIVGFQIPVFQWGVNKNRIRIAENTHQASNLAIENRILEFENDIREKINTYNQSVKLWFTSEKAYKLSQEQYRMQVQKFTLGKVSVYELTTALNDQNDAMQRYYTAIRDSFDSYFSLRNMALYDFKKETELEVLFTDRRK
;
A
#
# COMPACT_ATOMS: atom_id res chain seq x y z
N TYR A 1 16.62 42.14 54.84
CA TYR A 1 17.65 42.23 53.78
C TYR A 1 18.86 42.98 54.35
N GLN A 2 19.95 42.25 54.65
CA GLN A 2 21.22 42.86 54.94
C GLN A 2 22.01 43.02 53.65
N TYR A 3 22.22 44.25 53.22
CA TYR A 3 23.08 44.52 52.09
C TYR A 3 24.54 44.54 52.59
N ALA A 4 25.38 43.75 51.91
CA ALA A 4 26.81 43.78 52.15
C ALA A 4 27.38 45.12 51.59
N GLU A 5 27.90 45.95 52.42
CA GLU A 5 28.39 47.32 52.07
C GLU A 5 29.67 47.29 51.20
N THR A 6 30.35 46.20 51.07
CA THR A 6 31.55 46.08 50.23
C THR A 6 31.65 44.70 49.55
N PHE A 7 32.23 44.59 48.33
CA PHE A 7 32.47 43.37 47.56
C PHE A 7 33.22 42.29 48.34
N THR A 8 34.11 42.69 49.26
CA THR A 8 34.86 41.83 50.16
C THR A 8 33.98 41.20 51.26
N GLY A 9 32.94 41.89 51.71
CA GLY A 9 31.97 41.36 52.68
C GLY A 9 31.04 40.31 52.07
N ALA A 10 30.65 40.47 50.84
CA ALA A 10 29.83 39.52 50.12
C ALA A 10 30.55 38.15 49.92
N TYR A 11 31.86 38.18 49.75
CA TYR A 11 32.69 36.98 49.60
C TYR A 11 32.96 36.26 50.92
N ARG A 12 33.00 36.98 52.05
CA ARG A 12 33.23 36.42 53.38
C ARG A 12 31.95 35.94 54.09
N GLN A 13 30.79 36.44 53.72
CA GLN A 13 29.51 36.10 54.33
C GLN A 13 28.54 35.40 53.32
N GLY A 14 29.07 34.75 52.34
CA GLY A 14 28.28 33.89 51.43
C GLY A 14 27.64 32.78 52.21
N ASN A 15 26.34 32.88 52.51
CA ASN A 15 25.54 31.77 53.04
C ASN A 15 25.42 30.70 51.99
N GLN A 16 26.40 29.80 51.89
CA GLN A 16 26.32 28.59 51.11
C GLN A 16 25.36 27.63 51.79
N ARG A 17 24.09 27.66 51.43
CA ARG A 17 23.16 26.61 51.81
C ARG A 17 23.23 25.51 50.71
N GLN A 18 23.97 24.48 51.00
CA GLN A 18 23.88 23.21 50.24
C GLN A 18 22.87 22.32 50.95
N SER A 19 21.73 22.06 50.37
CA SER A 19 20.76 21.09 50.89
C SER A 19 20.73 19.89 49.94
N LEU A 20 21.15 18.74 50.46
CA LEU A 20 20.98 17.45 49.77
C LEU A 20 19.72 16.78 50.36
N ILE A 21 18.68 16.69 49.58
CA ILE A 21 17.44 16.00 49.98
C ILE A 21 17.47 14.61 49.36
N VAL A 22 17.64 13.60 50.16
CA VAL A 22 17.54 12.18 49.75
C VAL A 22 16.18 11.65 50.23
N GLY A 23 15.25 11.46 49.30
CA GLY A 23 13.94 10.92 49.60
C GLY A 23 13.85 9.47 49.17
N PHE A 24 13.47 8.58 50.10
CA PHE A 24 13.12 7.21 49.82
C PHE A 24 11.58 7.07 49.85
N GLN A 25 10.97 6.75 48.71
CA GLN A 25 9.55 6.45 48.62
C GLN A 25 9.37 4.92 48.56
N ILE A 26 9.11 4.29 49.72
CA ILE A 26 8.81 2.87 49.78
C ILE A 26 7.28 2.72 49.72
N PRO A 27 6.70 2.14 48.65
CA PRO A 27 5.27 1.89 48.60
C PRO A 27 4.91 0.70 49.48
N VAL A 28 4.47 0.97 50.70
CA VAL A 28 4.18 -0.05 51.71
C VAL A 28 2.87 -0.81 51.44
N PHE A 29 1.96 -0.24 50.63
CA PHE A 29 0.68 -0.84 50.27
C PHE A 29 0.39 -0.71 48.75
N GLN A 30 0.92 -1.64 47.98
CA GLN A 30 0.49 -1.83 46.58
C GLN A 30 -0.12 -3.21 46.38
N TRP A 31 -1.01 -3.60 47.31
CA TRP A 31 -1.65 -4.91 47.21
C TRP A 31 -2.47 -5.03 45.91
N GLY A 32 -2.08 -5.91 45.02
CA GLY A 32 -2.75 -6.16 43.75
C GLY A 32 -2.34 -5.29 42.57
N VAL A 33 -1.69 -4.14 42.74
CA VAL A 33 -1.27 -3.25 41.63
C VAL A 33 -0.27 -3.94 40.72
N ASN A 34 0.72 -4.61 41.26
CA ASN A 34 1.72 -5.36 40.48
C ASN A 34 1.10 -6.57 39.76
N LYS A 35 0.20 -7.29 40.43
CA LYS A 35 -0.56 -8.37 39.80
C LYS A 35 -1.42 -7.91 38.65
N ASN A 36 -2.09 -6.77 38.82
CA ASN A 36 -2.90 -6.17 37.75
C ASN A 36 -2.04 -5.67 36.59
N ARG A 37 -0.86 -5.09 36.84
CA ARG A 37 0.09 -4.70 35.80
C ARG A 37 0.60 -5.88 34.98
N ILE A 38 0.94 -7.00 35.64
CA ILE A 38 1.32 -8.24 34.96
C ILE A 38 0.17 -8.72 34.07
N ARG A 39 -1.05 -8.76 34.59
CA ARG A 39 -2.25 -9.18 33.85
C ARG A 39 -2.56 -8.28 32.65
N ILE A 40 -2.37 -6.95 32.79
CA ILE A 40 -2.50 -6.00 31.69
C ILE A 40 -1.41 -6.29 30.64
N ALA A 41 -0.17 -6.50 31.06
CA ALA A 41 0.94 -6.83 30.14
C ALA A 41 0.70 -8.15 29.39
N GLU A 42 0.23 -9.19 30.08
CA GLU A 42 -0.15 -10.47 29.48
C GLU A 42 -1.29 -10.33 28.47
N ASN A 43 -2.35 -9.61 28.84
CA ASN A 43 -3.49 -9.34 27.94
C ASN A 43 -3.06 -8.51 26.72
N THR A 44 -2.19 -7.51 26.91
CA THR A 44 -1.64 -6.71 25.80
C THR A 44 -0.78 -7.56 24.88
N HIS A 45 0.02 -8.45 25.43
CA HIS A 45 0.82 -9.38 24.63
C HIS A 45 -0.06 -10.35 23.84
N GLN A 46 -1.10 -10.91 24.44
CA GLN A 46 -2.07 -11.76 23.74
C GLN A 46 -2.81 -10.99 22.64
N ALA A 47 -3.27 -9.77 22.92
CA ALA A 47 -3.91 -8.92 21.93
C ALA A 47 -2.97 -8.58 20.76
N SER A 48 -1.68 -8.35 21.03
CA SER A 48 -0.67 -8.12 20.00
C SER A 48 -0.43 -9.36 19.14
N ASN A 49 -0.38 -10.55 19.73
CA ASN A 49 -0.23 -11.79 18.98
C ASN A 49 -1.44 -12.05 18.06
N LEU A 50 -2.67 -11.87 18.57
CA LEU A 50 -3.88 -11.98 17.75
C LEU A 50 -3.91 -10.93 16.62
N ALA A 51 -3.44 -9.70 16.88
CA ALA A 51 -3.33 -8.68 15.87
C ALA A 51 -2.33 -9.08 14.76
N ILE A 52 -1.22 -9.72 15.10
CA ILE A 52 -0.25 -10.24 14.13
C ILE A 52 -0.87 -11.37 13.30
N GLU A 53 -1.52 -12.33 13.94
CA GLU A 53 -2.21 -13.43 13.23
C GLU A 53 -3.25 -12.90 12.24
N ASN A 54 -4.09 -11.94 12.66
CA ASN A 54 -5.06 -11.31 11.78
C ASN A 54 -4.39 -10.58 10.60
N ARG A 55 -3.27 -9.89 10.84
CA ARG A 55 -2.50 -9.23 9.77
C ARG A 55 -1.94 -10.23 8.76
N ILE A 56 -1.50 -11.39 9.20
CA ILE A 56 -1.03 -12.45 8.29
C ILE A 56 -2.19 -12.96 7.43
N LEU A 57 -3.35 -13.23 8.03
CA LEU A 57 -4.55 -13.67 7.29
C LEU A 57 -5.05 -12.60 6.30
N GLU A 58 -5.08 -11.33 6.70
CA GLU A 58 -5.40 -10.22 5.80
C GLU A 58 -4.44 -10.19 4.61
N PHE A 59 -3.14 -10.27 4.87
CA PHE A 59 -2.13 -10.25 3.82
C PHE A 59 -2.25 -11.44 2.85
N GLU A 60 -2.52 -12.64 3.35
CA GLU A 60 -2.78 -13.81 2.50
C GLU A 60 -4.02 -13.62 1.61
N ASN A 61 -5.08 -13.05 2.16
CA ASN A 61 -6.30 -12.75 1.40
C ASN A 61 -6.05 -11.68 0.33
N ASP A 62 -5.31 -10.63 0.67
CA ASP A 62 -4.94 -9.58 -0.26
C ASP A 62 -4.11 -10.13 -1.44
N ILE A 63 -3.15 -11.01 -1.17
CA ILE A 63 -2.39 -11.69 -2.24
C ILE A 63 -3.31 -12.51 -3.14
N ARG A 64 -4.22 -13.30 -2.56
CA ARG A 64 -5.19 -14.11 -3.33
C ARG A 64 -6.07 -13.21 -4.21
N GLU A 65 -6.54 -12.09 -3.68
CA GLU A 65 -7.32 -11.10 -4.42
C GLU A 65 -6.52 -10.51 -5.59
N LYS A 66 -5.26 -10.12 -5.35
CA LYS A 66 -4.39 -9.60 -6.41
C LYS A 66 -4.11 -10.61 -7.51
N ILE A 67 -3.90 -11.88 -7.16
CA ILE A 67 -3.74 -12.97 -8.15
C ILE A 67 -5.01 -13.13 -8.98
N ASN A 68 -6.18 -13.14 -8.34
CA ASN A 68 -7.46 -13.25 -9.04
C ASN A 68 -7.69 -12.06 -9.98
N THR A 69 -7.41 -10.84 -9.51
CA THR A 69 -7.52 -9.61 -10.30
C THR A 69 -6.60 -9.66 -11.52
N TYR A 70 -5.35 -10.08 -11.36
CA TYR A 70 -4.42 -10.26 -12.47
C TYR A 70 -4.93 -11.29 -13.48
N ASN A 71 -5.36 -12.46 -13.02
CA ASN A 71 -5.90 -13.50 -13.90
C ASN A 71 -7.14 -13.04 -14.67
N GLN A 72 -8.01 -12.25 -14.04
CA GLN A 72 -9.18 -11.66 -14.69
C GLN A 72 -8.78 -10.60 -15.72
N SER A 73 -7.85 -9.74 -15.41
CA SER A 73 -7.36 -8.70 -16.34
C SER A 73 -6.71 -9.31 -17.59
N VAL A 74 -5.94 -10.38 -17.43
CA VAL A 74 -5.36 -11.14 -18.56
C VAL A 74 -6.44 -11.77 -19.43
N LYS A 75 -7.46 -12.39 -18.83
CA LYS A 75 -8.60 -12.94 -19.58
C LYS A 75 -9.37 -11.86 -20.35
N LEU A 76 -9.57 -10.69 -19.69
CA LEU A 76 -10.24 -9.55 -20.30
C LEU A 76 -9.42 -9.00 -21.48
N TRP A 77 -8.10 -8.92 -21.35
CA TRP A 77 -7.22 -8.53 -22.45
C TRP A 77 -7.41 -9.44 -23.67
N PHE A 78 -7.29 -10.77 -23.51
CA PHE A 78 -7.50 -11.70 -24.63
C PHE A 78 -8.89 -11.63 -25.25
N THR A 79 -9.92 -11.43 -24.41
CA THR A 79 -11.30 -11.28 -24.91
C THR A 79 -11.48 -9.98 -25.69
N SER A 80 -10.94 -8.88 -25.18
CA SER A 80 -11.00 -7.57 -25.83
C SER A 80 -10.20 -7.54 -27.15
N GLU A 81 -9.06 -8.25 -27.22
CA GLU A 81 -8.31 -8.43 -28.46
C GLU A 81 -9.14 -9.12 -29.55
N LYS A 82 -9.81 -10.20 -29.18
CA LYS A 82 -10.70 -10.92 -30.12
C LYS A 82 -11.87 -10.03 -30.57
N ALA A 83 -12.50 -9.30 -29.65
CA ALA A 83 -13.59 -8.39 -29.94
C ALA A 83 -13.13 -7.25 -30.87
N TYR A 84 -11.96 -6.70 -30.65
CA TYR A 84 -11.39 -5.65 -31.52
C TYR A 84 -11.10 -6.21 -32.93
N LYS A 85 -10.48 -7.37 -33.07
CA LYS A 85 -10.26 -8.02 -34.37
C LYS A 85 -11.58 -8.25 -35.11
N LEU A 86 -12.62 -8.72 -34.42
CA LEU A 86 -13.93 -8.93 -35.00
C LEU A 86 -14.58 -7.63 -35.48
N SER A 87 -14.49 -6.56 -34.67
CA SER A 87 -15.04 -5.24 -35.04
C SER A 87 -14.32 -4.64 -36.25
N GLN A 88 -13.01 -4.86 -36.39
CA GLN A 88 -12.27 -4.47 -37.61
C GLN A 88 -12.79 -5.20 -38.85
N GLU A 89 -13.03 -6.50 -38.75
CA GLU A 89 -13.62 -7.28 -39.87
C GLU A 89 -15.03 -6.81 -40.21
N GLN A 90 -15.87 -6.54 -39.21
CA GLN A 90 -17.22 -6.01 -39.39
C GLN A 90 -17.17 -4.65 -40.08
N TYR A 91 -16.34 -3.74 -39.64
CA TYR A 91 -16.18 -2.44 -40.29
C TYR A 91 -15.73 -2.60 -41.74
N ARG A 92 -14.73 -3.44 -42.02
CA ARG A 92 -14.25 -3.71 -43.37
C ARG A 92 -15.37 -4.23 -44.30
N MET A 93 -16.20 -5.15 -43.79
CA MET A 93 -17.37 -5.67 -44.54
C MET A 93 -18.40 -4.54 -44.80
N GLN A 94 -18.63 -3.65 -43.83
CA GLN A 94 -19.56 -2.54 -44.02
C GLN A 94 -19.04 -1.54 -45.05
N VAL A 95 -17.73 -1.27 -45.08
CA VAL A 95 -17.10 -0.43 -46.14
C VAL A 95 -17.33 -1.04 -47.51
N GLN A 96 -17.14 -2.35 -47.70
CA GLN A 96 -17.39 -3.04 -48.96
C GLN A 96 -18.86 -3.01 -49.39
N LYS A 97 -19.80 -3.21 -48.46
CA LYS A 97 -21.24 -3.10 -48.75
C LYS A 97 -21.63 -1.66 -49.06
N PHE A 98 -21.03 -0.67 -48.42
CA PHE A 98 -21.28 0.75 -48.70
C PHE A 98 -20.84 1.13 -50.11
N THR A 99 -19.67 0.68 -50.56
CA THR A 99 -19.19 0.91 -51.92
C THR A 99 -20.09 0.29 -53.00
N LEU A 100 -20.80 -0.80 -52.62
CA LEU A 100 -21.81 -1.44 -53.48
C LEU A 100 -23.22 -0.82 -53.35
N GLY A 101 -23.39 0.26 -52.59
CA GLY A 101 -24.67 0.89 -52.32
C GLY A 101 -25.67 0.09 -51.51
N LYS A 102 -25.19 -0.96 -50.77
CA LYS A 102 -26.03 -1.91 -50.04
C LYS A 102 -26.30 -1.52 -48.59
N VAL A 103 -25.62 -0.54 -48.06
CA VAL A 103 -25.79 -0.04 -46.68
C VAL A 103 -25.76 1.47 -46.66
N SER A 104 -26.39 2.05 -45.64
CA SER A 104 -26.47 3.51 -45.47
C SER A 104 -25.19 4.05 -44.78
N VAL A 105 -24.98 5.37 -44.89
CA VAL A 105 -23.93 6.10 -44.15
C VAL A 105 -24.08 5.89 -42.63
N TYR A 106 -25.32 5.82 -42.15
CA TYR A 106 -25.59 5.57 -40.75
C TYR A 106 -25.04 4.20 -40.27
N GLU A 107 -25.30 3.14 -41.05
CA GLU A 107 -24.78 1.79 -40.71
C GLU A 107 -23.26 1.73 -40.76
N LEU A 108 -22.63 2.41 -41.71
CA LEU A 108 -21.18 2.50 -41.80
C LEU A 108 -20.59 3.27 -40.63
N THR A 109 -21.22 4.40 -40.24
CA THR A 109 -20.77 5.20 -39.08
C THR A 109 -20.94 4.43 -37.78
N THR A 110 -22.02 3.65 -37.62
CA THR A 110 -22.24 2.79 -36.46
C THR A 110 -21.11 1.76 -36.36
N ALA A 111 -20.78 1.06 -37.45
CA ALA A 111 -19.70 0.08 -37.47
C ALA A 111 -18.32 0.70 -37.16
N LEU A 112 -18.07 1.94 -37.59
CA LEU A 112 -16.87 2.70 -37.23
C LEU A 112 -16.81 3.00 -35.72
N ASN A 113 -17.92 3.44 -35.14
CA ASN A 113 -18.00 3.73 -33.70
C ASN A 113 -17.80 2.44 -32.88
N ASP A 114 -18.44 1.35 -33.30
CA ASP A 114 -18.26 0.02 -32.64
C ASP A 114 -16.80 -0.44 -32.68
N GLN A 115 -16.10 -0.20 -33.80
CA GLN A 115 -14.67 -0.52 -33.92
C GLN A 115 -13.84 0.37 -32.99
N ASN A 116 -14.11 1.67 -32.91
CA ASN A 116 -13.40 2.60 -32.04
C ASN A 116 -13.62 2.23 -30.55
N ASP A 117 -14.84 1.89 -30.18
CA ASP A 117 -15.16 1.45 -28.82
C ASP A 117 -14.43 0.14 -28.45
N ALA A 118 -14.43 -0.82 -29.37
CA ALA A 118 -13.71 -2.08 -29.19
C ALA A 118 -12.20 -1.85 -29.08
N MET A 119 -11.63 -0.95 -29.88
CA MET A 119 -10.23 -0.53 -29.81
C MET A 119 -9.90 0.08 -28.45
N GLN A 120 -10.72 1.00 -27.98
CA GLN A 120 -10.53 1.64 -26.67
C GLN A 120 -10.57 0.63 -25.53
N ARG A 121 -11.53 -0.30 -25.55
CA ARG A 121 -11.63 -1.40 -24.54
C ARG A 121 -10.40 -2.31 -24.60
N TYR A 122 -9.88 -2.61 -25.76
CA TYR A 122 -8.67 -3.42 -25.91
C TYR A 122 -7.45 -2.76 -25.27
N TYR A 123 -7.18 -1.48 -25.57
CA TYR A 123 -6.05 -0.75 -24.98
C TYR A 123 -6.22 -0.53 -23.47
N THR A 124 -7.44 -0.32 -23.00
CA THR A 124 -7.73 -0.25 -21.57
C THR A 124 -7.42 -1.58 -20.88
N ALA A 125 -7.85 -2.70 -21.47
CA ALA A 125 -7.59 -4.03 -20.92
C ALA A 125 -6.08 -4.37 -20.87
N ILE A 126 -5.30 -3.94 -21.88
CA ILE A 126 -3.83 -4.04 -21.85
C ILE A 126 -3.27 -3.29 -20.64
N ARG A 127 -3.63 -2.01 -20.50
CA ARG A 127 -3.16 -1.18 -19.37
C ARG A 127 -3.50 -1.82 -18.05
N ASP A 128 -4.76 -2.23 -17.85
CA ASP A 128 -5.24 -2.81 -16.60
C ASP A 128 -4.54 -4.14 -16.28
N SER A 129 -4.16 -4.92 -17.32
CA SER A 129 -3.34 -6.12 -17.14
C SER A 129 -1.93 -5.81 -16.66
N PHE A 130 -1.30 -4.76 -17.18
CA PHE A 130 0.01 -4.31 -16.69
C PHE A 130 -0.09 -3.74 -15.28
N ASP A 131 -1.08 -2.92 -15.00
CA ASP A 131 -1.28 -2.31 -13.68
C ASP A 131 -1.50 -3.38 -12.60
N SER A 132 -2.31 -4.41 -12.90
CA SER A 132 -2.54 -5.53 -12.00
C SER A 132 -1.28 -6.39 -11.80
N TYR A 133 -0.48 -6.61 -12.86
CA TYR A 133 0.81 -7.28 -12.77
C TYR A 133 1.79 -6.55 -11.85
N PHE A 134 1.97 -5.24 -12.05
CA PHE A 134 2.86 -4.44 -11.22
C PHE A 134 2.36 -4.32 -9.77
N SER A 135 1.05 -4.26 -9.56
CA SER A 135 0.46 -4.29 -8.23
C SER A 135 0.78 -5.59 -7.49
N LEU A 136 0.65 -6.73 -8.17
CA LEU A 136 0.99 -8.05 -7.62
C LEU A 136 2.50 -8.16 -7.35
N ARG A 137 3.33 -7.74 -8.31
CA ARG A 137 4.79 -7.72 -8.19
C ARG A 137 5.26 -6.90 -6.98
N ASN A 138 4.70 -5.70 -6.80
CA ASN A 138 5.05 -4.83 -5.68
C ASN A 138 4.62 -5.43 -4.33
N MET A 139 3.48 -6.09 -4.28
CA MET A 139 2.97 -6.71 -3.06
C MET A 139 3.79 -7.95 -2.68
N ALA A 140 4.16 -8.76 -3.68
CA ALA A 140 4.98 -9.96 -3.47
C ALA A 140 6.46 -9.65 -3.26
N LEU A 141 6.91 -8.42 -3.53
CA LEU A 141 8.32 -8.02 -3.58
C LEU A 141 9.16 -8.95 -4.48
N TYR A 142 8.54 -9.51 -5.50
CA TYR A 142 9.13 -10.51 -6.39
C TYR A 142 8.87 -10.18 -7.86
N ASP A 143 9.91 -10.21 -8.68
CA ASP A 143 9.80 -10.05 -10.13
C ASP A 143 9.56 -11.40 -10.81
N PHE A 144 8.30 -11.71 -11.11
CA PHE A 144 7.90 -12.98 -11.72
C PHE A 144 8.48 -13.20 -13.13
N LYS A 145 8.92 -12.14 -13.81
CA LYS A 145 9.52 -12.23 -15.14
C LYS A 145 11.01 -12.51 -15.08
N LYS A 146 11.69 -12.00 -14.06
CA LYS A 146 13.13 -12.19 -13.84
C LYS A 146 13.43 -13.30 -12.83
N GLU A 147 12.40 -13.82 -12.18
CA GLU A 147 12.50 -14.84 -11.11
C GLU A 147 13.43 -14.41 -9.97
N THR A 148 13.42 -13.11 -9.62
CA THR A 148 14.28 -12.54 -8.58
C THR A 148 13.49 -11.71 -7.59
N GLU A 149 13.93 -11.68 -6.35
CA GLU A 149 13.36 -10.81 -5.32
C GLU A 149 13.70 -9.34 -5.61
N LEU A 150 12.73 -8.43 -5.40
CA LEU A 150 12.94 -7.00 -5.65
C LEU A 150 13.87 -6.35 -4.62
N GLU A 151 13.94 -6.90 -3.42
CA GLU A 151 14.79 -6.37 -2.34
C GLU A 151 16.28 -6.46 -2.68
N VAL A 152 16.70 -7.50 -3.39
CA VAL A 152 18.09 -7.69 -3.84
C VAL A 152 18.52 -6.57 -4.79
N LEU A 153 17.62 -6.03 -5.60
CA LEU A 153 17.92 -4.94 -6.54
C LEU A 153 18.20 -3.61 -5.86
N PHE A 154 17.72 -3.41 -4.62
CA PHE A 154 17.95 -2.18 -3.85
C PHE A 154 19.20 -2.25 -2.96
N THR A 155 19.61 -3.43 -2.55
CA THR A 155 20.77 -3.62 -1.65
C THR A 155 22.10 -3.46 -2.41
N ASP A 156 22.15 -3.81 -3.68
CA ASP A 156 23.36 -3.76 -4.50
C ASP A 156 23.77 -2.33 -4.95
N ARG A 157 22.86 -1.33 -4.81
CA ARG A 157 23.17 0.08 -5.12
C ARG A 157 23.88 0.84 -4.00
N ARG A 158 24.20 0.21 -2.86
CA ARG A 158 24.88 0.83 -1.72
C ARG A 158 26.32 0.35 -1.51
N LYS A 159 26.94 -0.26 -2.54
CA LYS A 159 28.36 -0.58 -2.53
C LYS A 159 29.14 0.37 -3.43
#